data_bbbe95fbde1f7b744001cca9d394508f
#
_entry.id   bbbe95fbde1f7b744001cca9d394508f
#
_cell.length_a   1.000
_cell.length_b   1.000
_cell.length_c   1.000
_cell.angle_alpha   90.00
_cell.angle_beta   90.00
_cell.angle_gamma   90.00
#
_symmetry.space_group_name_H-M   'P 1'
#
loop_
_entity.id
_entity.type
_entity.pdbx_description
1 polymer ?
#
loop_
_entity_poly.entity_id
_entity_poly.type
_entity_poly.pdbx_seq_one_letter_code
_entity_poly.pdbx_strand_id
1 'polypeptide(L)'
;IAELLKRRDRARREATLAGLVERLAPPPGDDLAELFLDWDGARELASRGFEIGSHSRDHCILSEETPDDQRDDLAESRAMLEEHLGVSISTVAYPNGTRRDYDAATLEAARSAGYAHGVTTRKGWNSSRTPPLELRRAVVYPERGSRFLRTALEIAGKRAHQMGSKVRAKAGGYGVTPRQ
;
A
#
# COMPACT_ATOMS: atom_id res chain seq x y z
N ILE A 1 9.61 21.34 9.93
CA ILE A 1 8.42 21.16 10.82
C ILE A 1 7.63 19.93 10.39
N ALA A 2 7.23 19.78 9.12
CA ALA A 2 6.42 18.64 8.66
C ALA A 2 7.05 17.27 8.98
N GLU A 3 8.36 17.08 8.75
CA GLU A 3 9.05 15.82 9.07
C GLU A 3 9.11 15.51 10.57
N LEU A 4 9.17 16.56 11.41
CA LEU A 4 9.14 16.39 12.86
C LEU A 4 7.75 16.01 13.36
N LEU A 5 6.69 16.51 12.71
CA LEU A 5 5.31 16.19 13.04
C LEU A 5 4.95 14.76 12.62
N LYS A 6 5.41 14.32 11.47
CA LYS A 6 5.18 12.95 10.98
C LYS A 6 5.72 11.86 11.91
N ARG A 7 6.80 12.15 12.65
CA ARG A 7 7.45 11.19 13.57
C ARG A 7 6.95 11.30 15.02
N ARG A 8 5.78 11.90 15.23
CA ARG A 8 5.10 11.93 16.52
C ARG A 8 3.92 10.98 16.49
N ASP A 9 3.63 10.35 17.60
CA ASP A 9 2.38 9.65 17.79
C ASP A 9 1.20 10.59 17.51
N ARG A 10 0.05 10.00 17.19
CA ARG A 10 -1.16 10.71 16.75
C ARG A 10 -1.57 11.82 17.74
N ALA A 11 -1.65 11.48 19.04
CA ALA A 11 -2.11 12.42 20.05
C ALA A 11 -1.22 13.66 20.15
N ARG A 12 0.11 13.47 20.14
CA ARG A 12 1.09 14.57 20.18
C ARG A 12 1.08 15.38 18.88
N ARG A 13 0.88 14.74 17.75
CA ARG A 13 0.77 15.42 16.45
C ARG A 13 -0.45 16.31 16.42
N GLU A 14 -1.62 15.80 16.78
CA GLU A 14 -2.87 16.56 16.83
C GLU A 14 -2.80 17.74 17.79
N ALA A 15 -2.32 17.52 19.02
CA ALA A 15 -2.12 18.59 20.00
C ALA A 15 -1.17 19.68 19.50
N THR A 16 -0.07 19.29 18.82
CA THR A 16 0.88 20.26 18.26
C THR A 16 0.26 21.05 17.12
N LEU A 17 -0.50 20.41 16.23
CA LEU A 17 -1.20 21.07 15.12
C LEU A 17 -2.26 22.04 15.64
N ALA A 18 -3.07 21.62 16.60
CA ALA A 18 -4.07 22.50 17.23
C ALA A 18 -3.42 23.75 17.85
N GLY A 19 -2.34 23.58 18.61
CA GLY A 19 -1.61 24.70 19.18
C GLY A 19 -0.94 25.61 18.14
N LEU A 20 -0.53 25.07 16.99
CA LEU A 20 -0.01 25.89 15.89
C LEU A 20 -1.13 26.69 15.20
N VAL A 21 -2.28 26.08 14.94
CA VAL A 21 -3.44 26.75 14.35
C VAL A 21 -3.92 27.88 15.26
N GLU A 22 -4.03 27.66 16.56
CA GLU A 22 -4.41 28.69 17.54
C GLU A 22 -3.43 29.87 17.54
N ARG A 23 -2.12 29.58 17.53
CA ARG A 23 -1.10 30.65 17.61
C ARG A 23 -0.89 31.41 16.31
N LEU A 24 -1.02 30.75 15.18
CA LEU A 24 -0.80 31.35 13.86
C LEU A 24 -2.07 32.01 13.33
N ALA A 25 -3.25 31.64 13.82
CA ALA A 25 -4.54 32.12 13.37
C ALA A 25 -4.58 32.30 11.83
N PRO A 26 -4.27 31.25 11.05
CA PRO A 26 -4.20 31.37 9.61
C PRO A 26 -5.57 31.85 9.08
N PRO A 27 -5.57 32.67 8.00
CA PRO A 27 -6.82 33.02 7.34
C PRO A 27 -7.53 31.72 6.90
N PRO A 28 -8.86 31.75 6.71
CA PRO A 28 -9.55 30.64 6.08
C PRO A 28 -8.80 30.27 4.80
N GLY A 29 -8.40 28.99 4.70
CA GLY A 29 -7.71 28.51 3.51
C GLY A 29 -8.66 28.50 2.30
N ASP A 30 -8.09 28.52 1.10
CA ASP A 30 -8.86 28.21 -0.10
C ASP A 30 -9.46 26.80 0.05
N ASP A 31 -10.66 26.59 -0.48
CA ASP A 31 -11.25 25.27 -0.51
C ASP A 31 -10.45 24.37 -1.44
N LEU A 32 -9.57 23.58 -0.84
CA LEU A 32 -8.75 22.60 -1.57
C LEU A 32 -9.48 21.30 -1.84
N ALA A 33 -10.75 21.18 -1.47
CA ALA A 33 -11.52 19.94 -1.63
C ALA A 33 -11.54 19.46 -3.09
N GLU A 34 -11.59 20.40 -4.05
CA GLU A 34 -11.56 20.06 -5.48
C GLU A 34 -10.24 19.44 -5.96
N LEU A 35 -9.16 19.57 -5.18
CA LEU A 35 -7.86 18.97 -5.52
C LEU A 35 -7.75 17.52 -5.07
N PHE A 36 -8.70 17.04 -4.27
CA PHE A 36 -8.71 15.69 -3.73
C PHE A 36 -9.83 14.87 -4.36
N LEU A 37 -9.57 13.59 -4.51
CA LEU A 37 -10.56 12.63 -4.98
C LEU A 37 -11.65 12.46 -3.89
N ASP A 38 -12.88 12.70 -4.24
CA ASP A 38 -14.04 12.43 -3.40
C ASP A 38 -14.50 10.96 -3.51
N TRP A 39 -15.54 10.60 -2.74
CA TRP A 39 -16.07 9.25 -2.76
C TRP A 39 -16.74 8.87 -4.08
N ASP A 40 -17.33 9.84 -4.80
CA ASP A 40 -17.94 9.59 -6.11
C ASP A 40 -16.87 9.28 -7.14
N GLY A 41 -15.80 10.06 -7.20
CA GLY A 41 -14.66 9.79 -8.05
C GLY A 41 -13.96 8.47 -7.73
N ALA A 42 -13.85 8.11 -6.44
CA ALA A 42 -13.29 6.83 -6.03
C ALA A 42 -14.18 5.65 -6.48
N ARG A 43 -15.51 5.78 -6.38
CA ARG A 43 -16.47 4.79 -6.92
C ARG A 43 -16.38 4.68 -8.44
N GLU A 44 -16.22 5.80 -9.13
CA GLU A 44 -16.04 5.80 -10.59
C GLU A 44 -14.77 5.03 -10.99
N LEU A 45 -13.63 5.27 -10.32
CA LEU A 45 -12.41 4.51 -10.56
C LEU A 45 -12.61 3.00 -10.33
N ALA A 46 -13.22 2.61 -9.22
CA ALA A 46 -13.52 1.21 -8.93
C ALA A 46 -14.41 0.59 -10.00
N SER A 47 -15.46 1.29 -10.45
CA SER A 47 -16.37 0.82 -11.51
C SER A 47 -15.70 0.64 -12.87
N ARG A 48 -14.64 1.39 -13.14
CA ARG A 48 -13.80 1.28 -14.34
C ARG A 48 -12.77 0.16 -14.26
N GLY A 49 -12.74 -0.62 -13.15
CA GLY A 49 -11.83 -1.74 -12.95
C GLY A 49 -10.48 -1.38 -12.38
N PHE A 50 -10.30 -0.17 -11.83
CA PHE A 50 -9.11 0.15 -11.05
C PHE A 50 -9.18 -0.54 -9.69
N GLU A 51 -8.09 -1.19 -9.28
CA GLU A 51 -7.95 -1.69 -7.92
C GLU A 51 -7.72 -0.52 -6.96
N ILE A 52 -8.55 -0.44 -5.92
CA ILE A 52 -8.39 0.54 -4.85
C ILE A 52 -7.73 -0.15 -3.66
N GLY A 53 -6.69 0.46 -3.12
CA GLY A 53 -5.99 0.00 -1.92
C GLY A 53 -6.03 1.04 -0.82
N SER A 54 -5.83 0.59 0.42
CA SER A 54 -5.71 1.45 1.59
C SER A 54 -4.32 2.10 1.66
N HIS A 55 -4.25 3.26 2.34
CA HIS A 55 -2.99 3.93 2.64
C HIS A 55 -2.97 4.46 4.09
N SER A 56 -3.49 3.66 5.04
CA SER A 56 -3.87 4.02 6.41
C SER A 56 -5.03 5.03 6.46
N ARG A 57 -5.60 5.24 7.63
CA ARG A 57 -6.65 6.23 7.82
C ARG A 57 -6.10 7.66 7.93
N ASP A 58 -5.05 7.81 8.74
CA ASP A 58 -4.52 9.11 9.13
C ASP A 58 -3.13 9.41 8.53
N HIS A 59 -2.66 8.58 7.61
CA HIS A 59 -1.33 8.68 7.01
C HIS A 59 -0.21 8.82 8.05
N CYS A 60 -0.35 8.15 9.20
CA CYS A 60 0.65 8.13 10.25
C CYS A 60 1.85 7.24 9.86
N ILE A 61 2.99 7.44 10.50
CA ILE A 61 4.10 6.49 10.47
C ILE A 61 3.76 5.38 11.46
N LEU A 62 3.33 4.22 10.94
CA LEU A 62 2.75 3.15 11.75
C LEU A 62 3.68 2.68 12.86
N SER A 63 4.98 2.57 12.61
CA SER A 63 5.96 2.19 13.64
C SER A 63 6.14 3.18 14.79
N GLU A 64 5.63 4.39 14.68
CA GLU A 64 5.63 5.40 15.75
C GLU A 64 4.34 5.37 16.60
N GLU A 65 3.35 4.56 16.20
CA GLU A 65 2.08 4.38 16.89
C GLU A 65 2.11 3.13 17.78
N THR A 66 1.23 3.08 18.79
CA THR A 66 1.10 1.87 19.60
C THR A 66 0.56 0.69 18.77
N PRO A 67 0.80 -0.57 19.15
CA PRO A 67 0.25 -1.72 18.42
C PRO A 67 -1.29 -1.69 18.29
N ASP A 68 -1.97 -1.14 19.29
CA ASP A 68 -3.44 -0.98 19.26
C ASP A 68 -3.86 0.08 18.26
N ASP A 69 -3.20 1.25 18.26
CA ASP A 69 -3.47 2.32 17.29
C ASP A 69 -3.17 1.87 15.85
N GLN A 70 -2.09 1.11 15.63
CA GLN A 70 -1.78 0.53 14.30
C GLN A 70 -2.90 -0.40 13.82
N ARG A 71 -3.41 -1.24 14.72
CA ARG A 71 -4.49 -2.18 14.40
C ARG A 71 -5.78 -1.44 14.04
N ASP A 72 -6.15 -0.46 14.86
CA ASP A 72 -7.37 0.31 14.67
C ASP A 72 -7.30 1.16 13.40
N ASP A 73 -6.17 1.87 13.15
CA ASP A 73 -5.96 2.65 11.91
C ASP A 73 -6.13 1.78 10.65
N LEU A 74 -5.49 0.63 10.61
CA LEU A 74 -5.53 -0.25 9.42
C LEU A 74 -6.91 -0.92 9.25
N ALA A 75 -7.55 -1.33 10.34
CA ALA A 75 -8.87 -1.95 10.29
C ALA A 75 -9.93 -0.93 9.87
N GLU A 76 -9.95 0.26 10.47
CA GLU A 76 -10.90 1.31 10.15
C GLU A 76 -10.71 1.85 8.73
N SER A 77 -9.46 2.01 8.27
CA SER A 77 -9.17 2.42 6.90
C SER A 77 -9.77 1.45 5.88
N ARG A 78 -9.62 0.14 6.13
CA ARG A 78 -10.20 -0.88 5.27
C ARG A 78 -11.72 -0.84 5.29
N ALA A 79 -12.31 -0.84 6.49
CA ALA A 79 -13.76 -0.84 6.67
C ALA A 79 -14.42 0.37 5.99
N MET A 80 -13.85 1.55 6.15
CA MET A 80 -14.33 2.79 5.53
C MET A 80 -14.30 2.70 4.00
N LEU A 81 -13.21 2.21 3.42
CA LEU A 81 -13.12 2.03 1.96
C LEU A 81 -14.14 1.00 1.45
N GLU A 82 -14.29 -0.14 2.13
CA GLU A 82 -15.25 -1.18 1.76
C GLU A 82 -16.69 -0.68 1.86
N GLU A 83 -17.02 0.08 2.90
CA GLU A 83 -18.34 0.68 3.09
C GLU A 83 -18.68 1.68 1.98
N HIS A 84 -17.77 2.60 1.66
CA HIS A 84 -18.03 3.66 0.68
C HIS A 84 -17.98 3.18 -0.77
N LEU A 85 -17.17 2.17 -1.07
CA LEU A 85 -16.94 1.71 -2.45
C LEU A 85 -17.73 0.46 -2.81
N GLY A 86 -18.20 -0.31 -1.84
CA GLY A 86 -18.91 -1.58 -2.08
C GLY A 86 -18.01 -2.67 -2.70
N VAL A 87 -16.68 -2.55 -2.58
CA VAL A 87 -15.71 -3.53 -3.08
C VAL A 87 -14.79 -4.00 -1.96
N SER A 88 -14.25 -5.21 -2.08
CA SER A 88 -13.30 -5.72 -1.08
C SER A 88 -11.93 -5.06 -1.25
N ILE A 89 -11.34 -4.63 -0.16
CA ILE A 89 -10.02 -4.01 -0.10
C ILE A 89 -9.00 -5.03 0.42
N SER A 90 -8.13 -5.49 -0.45
CA SER A 90 -7.15 -6.54 -0.15
C SER A 90 -5.71 -6.03 -0.01
N THR A 91 -5.45 -4.78 -0.41
CA THR A 91 -4.10 -4.22 -0.49
C THR A 91 -3.97 -2.98 0.39
N VAL A 92 -2.87 -2.87 1.14
CA VAL A 92 -2.46 -1.66 1.85
C VAL A 92 -1.09 -1.19 1.39
N ALA A 93 -0.94 0.10 1.12
CA ALA A 93 0.37 0.74 0.96
C ALA A 93 0.73 1.44 2.28
N TYR A 94 1.83 1.07 2.89
CA TYR A 94 2.24 1.69 4.16
C TYR A 94 2.68 3.13 3.93
N PRO A 95 2.23 4.12 4.74
CA PRO A 95 2.71 5.49 4.68
C PRO A 95 4.22 5.56 4.81
N ASN A 96 4.88 6.37 3.96
CA ASN A 96 6.33 6.39 3.72
C ASN A 96 6.90 5.02 3.29
N GLY A 97 6.56 3.93 3.96
CA GLY A 97 6.80 2.54 3.59
C GLY A 97 8.27 2.11 3.52
N THR A 98 9.20 2.83 4.18
CA THR A 98 10.57 2.36 4.37
C THR A 98 10.61 1.33 5.50
N ARG A 99 11.74 0.64 5.70
CA ARG A 99 11.89 -0.31 6.82
C ARG A 99 11.76 0.30 8.22
N ARG A 100 11.76 1.62 8.33
CA ARG A 100 11.64 2.33 9.60
C ARG A 100 10.22 2.80 9.87
N ASP A 101 9.34 2.71 8.89
CA ASP A 101 8.00 3.30 8.95
C ASP A 101 6.91 2.24 9.23
N TYR A 102 7.29 0.96 9.28
CA TYR A 102 6.46 -0.16 9.69
C TYR A 102 7.30 -1.22 10.41
N ASP A 103 6.70 -2.01 11.26
CA ASP A 103 7.34 -3.02 12.10
C ASP A 103 6.55 -4.35 12.13
N ALA A 104 6.90 -5.24 13.05
CA ALA A 104 6.22 -6.53 13.20
C ALA A 104 4.76 -6.35 13.65
N ALA A 105 4.47 -5.36 14.50
CA ALA A 105 3.11 -5.05 14.93
C ALA A 105 2.26 -4.56 13.76
N THR A 106 2.83 -3.71 12.88
CA THR A 106 2.18 -3.27 11.64
C THR A 106 1.80 -4.43 10.73
N LEU A 107 2.72 -5.40 10.55
CA LEU A 107 2.46 -6.56 9.69
C LEU A 107 1.39 -7.47 10.28
N GLU A 108 1.36 -7.61 11.60
CA GLU A 108 0.31 -8.36 12.30
C GLU A 108 -1.04 -7.63 12.24
N ALA A 109 -1.06 -6.32 12.44
CA ALA A 109 -2.24 -5.48 12.29
C ALA A 109 -2.83 -5.58 10.88
N ALA A 110 -1.99 -5.49 9.84
CA ALA A 110 -2.42 -5.64 8.45
C ALA A 110 -3.01 -7.03 8.18
N ARG A 111 -2.40 -8.09 8.72
CA ARG A 111 -2.91 -9.46 8.60
C ARG A 111 -4.25 -9.61 9.30
N SER A 112 -4.36 -9.14 10.55
CA SER A 112 -5.57 -9.20 11.36
C SER A 112 -6.71 -8.39 10.75
N ALA A 113 -6.41 -7.25 10.12
CA ALA A 113 -7.37 -6.46 9.37
C ALA A 113 -7.81 -7.14 8.05
N GLY A 114 -7.15 -8.23 7.63
CA GLY A 114 -7.53 -9.01 6.45
C GLY A 114 -6.92 -8.52 5.14
N TYR A 115 -5.85 -7.74 5.17
CA TYR A 115 -5.09 -7.41 3.98
C TYR A 115 -4.30 -8.64 3.48
N ALA A 116 -4.42 -8.94 2.20
CA ALA A 116 -3.65 -9.99 1.54
C ALA A 116 -2.26 -9.49 1.12
N HIS A 117 -2.15 -8.21 0.78
CA HIS A 117 -0.94 -7.60 0.26
C HIS A 117 -0.60 -6.30 0.98
N GLY A 118 0.70 -6.12 1.28
CA GLY A 118 1.26 -4.88 1.81
C GLY A 118 2.35 -4.35 0.88
N VAL A 119 2.25 -3.08 0.48
CA VAL A 119 3.17 -2.46 -0.46
C VAL A 119 4.07 -1.47 0.25
N THR A 120 5.38 -1.63 0.08
CA THR A 120 6.42 -0.78 0.67
C THR A 120 7.02 0.16 -0.38
N THR A 121 7.83 1.13 0.04
CA THR A 121 8.65 1.95 -0.87
C THR A 121 10.03 1.35 -1.14
N ARG A 122 10.29 0.14 -0.66
CA ARG A 122 11.55 -0.58 -0.91
C ARG A 122 11.67 -0.89 -2.40
N LYS A 123 12.76 -0.44 -2.99
CA LYS A 123 13.03 -0.66 -4.43
C LYS A 123 13.36 -2.11 -4.69
N GLY A 124 12.88 -2.65 -5.80
CA GLY A 124 13.25 -3.99 -6.26
C GLY A 124 12.11 -4.75 -6.92
N TRP A 125 12.40 -5.99 -7.26
CA TRP A 125 11.48 -6.94 -7.87
C TRP A 125 10.94 -7.91 -6.83
N ASN A 126 9.71 -8.33 -7.01
CA ASN A 126 9.09 -9.36 -6.20
C ASN A 126 9.28 -10.75 -6.82
N SER A 127 9.29 -11.77 -5.99
CA SER A 127 9.34 -13.18 -6.37
C SER A 127 8.38 -13.97 -5.48
N SER A 128 8.21 -15.25 -5.73
CA SER A 128 7.43 -16.15 -4.87
C SER A 128 7.94 -16.26 -3.42
N ARG A 129 9.14 -15.73 -3.15
CA ARG A 129 9.74 -15.68 -1.80
C ARG A 129 9.55 -14.33 -1.11
N THR A 130 9.04 -13.33 -1.81
CA THR A 130 8.76 -12.01 -1.20
C THR A 130 7.53 -12.14 -0.32
N PRO A 131 7.59 -11.76 0.98
CA PRO A 131 6.43 -11.80 1.84
C PRO A 131 5.29 -10.95 1.25
N PRO A 132 4.07 -11.45 1.19
CA PRO A 132 2.95 -10.71 0.57
C PRO A 132 2.69 -9.35 1.19
N LEU A 133 2.90 -9.21 2.51
CA LEU A 133 2.73 -7.96 3.23
C LEU A 133 3.97 -7.04 3.18
N GLU A 134 4.99 -7.35 2.38
CA GLU A 134 6.21 -6.54 2.21
C GLU A 134 6.62 -6.40 0.74
N LEU A 135 5.65 -6.23 -0.14
CA LEU A 135 5.92 -6.10 -1.58
C LEU A 135 6.76 -4.86 -1.87
N ARG A 136 7.71 -5.03 -2.76
CA ARG A 136 8.60 -3.97 -3.25
C ARG A 136 7.99 -3.27 -4.44
N ARG A 137 8.37 -2.02 -4.66
CA ARG A 137 7.94 -1.20 -5.80
C ARG A 137 9.11 -0.84 -6.71
N ALA A 138 8.85 -0.78 -8.01
CA ALA A 138 9.73 -0.14 -8.97
C ALA A 138 9.22 1.29 -9.19
N VAL A 139 10.12 2.27 -9.04
CA VAL A 139 9.79 3.68 -9.29
C VAL A 139 10.05 3.99 -10.76
N VAL A 140 9.07 4.53 -11.44
CA VAL A 140 9.18 5.02 -12.82
C VAL A 140 9.26 6.54 -12.76
N TYR A 141 10.35 7.11 -13.27
CA TYR A 141 10.57 8.55 -13.32
C TYR A 141 10.20 9.07 -14.72
N PRO A 142 9.50 10.21 -14.83
CA PRO A 142 9.10 10.79 -16.11
C PRO A 142 10.28 11.00 -17.08
N GLU A 143 11.44 11.42 -16.55
CA GLU A 143 12.65 11.69 -17.33
C GLU A 143 13.24 10.45 -18.02
N ARG A 144 12.92 9.26 -17.54
CA ARG A 144 13.38 8.00 -18.13
C ARG A 144 12.41 7.41 -19.15
N GLY A 145 11.27 8.07 -19.34
CA GLY A 145 10.33 7.86 -20.44
C GLY A 145 9.74 6.46 -20.60
N SER A 146 8.94 6.30 -21.62
CA SER A 146 8.26 5.06 -22.01
C SER A 146 9.21 3.89 -22.31
N ARG A 147 10.46 4.17 -22.70
CA ARG A 147 11.48 3.16 -22.98
C ARG A 147 11.85 2.36 -21.72
N PHE A 148 12.02 3.05 -20.56
CA PHE A 148 12.31 2.35 -19.29
C PHE A 148 11.13 1.47 -18.86
N LEU A 149 9.90 1.98 -18.95
CA LEU A 149 8.69 1.23 -18.59
C LEU A 149 8.55 -0.02 -19.47
N ARG A 150 8.74 0.13 -20.79
CA ARG A 150 8.70 -0.99 -21.73
C ARG A 150 9.76 -2.04 -21.41
N THR A 151 11.01 -1.63 -21.18
CA THR A 151 12.09 -2.55 -20.81
C THR A 151 11.81 -3.25 -19.47
N ALA A 152 11.27 -2.53 -18.47
CA ALA A 152 10.89 -3.11 -17.18
C ALA A 152 9.78 -4.15 -17.33
N LEU A 153 8.76 -3.88 -18.14
CA LEU A 153 7.67 -4.82 -18.44
C LEU A 153 8.15 -6.04 -19.23
N GLU A 154 9.03 -5.86 -20.18
CA GLU A 154 9.64 -6.96 -20.95
C GLU A 154 10.46 -7.89 -20.03
N ILE A 155 11.26 -7.33 -19.12
CA ILE A 155 12.03 -8.11 -18.14
C ILE A 155 11.09 -8.86 -17.20
N ALA A 156 10.03 -8.21 -16.71
CA ALA A 156 9.03 -8.84 -15.85
C ALA A 156 8.31 -9.96 -16.57
N GLY A 157 7.88 -9.74 -17.82
CA GLY A 157 7.23 -10.74 -18.66
C GLY A 157 8.11 -11.95 -18.94
N LYS A 158 9.39 -11.75 -19.30
CA LYS A 158 10.35 -12.84 -19.49
C LYS A 158 10.57 -13.68 -18.23
N ARG A 159 10.66 -13.04 -17.07
CA ARG A 159 10.79 -13.75 -15.77
C ARG A 159 9.55 -14.53 -15.40
N ALA A 160 8.36 -13.98 -15.61
CA ALA A 160 7.09 -14.67 -15.40
C ALA A 160 6.98 -15.92 -16.32
N HIS A 161 7.35 -15.78 -17.59
CA HIS A 161 7.36 -16.90 -18.55
C HIS A 161 8.35 -18.00 -18.15
N GLN A 162 9.57 -17.66 -17.71
CA GLN A 162 10.56 -18.63 -17.22
C GLN A 162 10.12 -19.33 -15.94
N MET A 163 9.39 -18.67 -15.05
CA MET A 163 8.81 -19.30 -13.86
C MET A 163 7.68 -20.26 -14.24
N GLY A 164 6.80 -19.86 -15.15
CA GLY A 164 5.71 -20.71 -15.64
C GLY A 164 6.21 -21.98 -16.36
N SER A 165 7.30 -21.89 -17.13
CA SER A 165 7.91 -23.04 -17.80
C SER A 165 8.58 -24.02 -16.81
N LYS A 166 9.22 -23.52 -15.74
CA LYS A 166 9.83 -24.35 -14.70
C LYS A 166 8.78 -25.09 -13.85
N VAL A 167 7.62 -24.47 -13.61
CA VAL A 167 6.50 -25.11 -12.90
C VAL A 167 5.87 -26.22 -13.75
N ARG A 168 5.68 -25.98 -15.06
CA ARG A 168 5.20 -27.02 -15.99
C ARG A 168 6.17 -28.19 -16.15
N ALA A 169 7.48 -27.93 -16.21
CA ALA A 169 8.49 -28.99 -16.30
C ALA A 169 8.54 -29.87 -15.03
N LYS A 170 8.27 -29.31 -13.85
CA LYS A 170 8.17 -30.07 -12.59
C LYS A 170 6.86 -30.88 -12.46
N ALA A 171 5.77 -30.39 -13.03
CA ALA A 171 4.47 -31.09 -13.00
C ALA A 171 4.40 -32.24 -14.02
N GLY A 172 5.18 -32.21 -15.10
CA GLY A 172 5.23 -33.26 -16.13
C GLY A 172 6.05 -34.49 -15.77
N GLY A 173 6.67 -34.55 -14.59
CA GLY A 173 7.54 -35.65 -14.15
C GLY A 173 6.84 -36.80 -13.38
N TYR A 174 5.55 -36.74 -13.16
CA TYR A 174 4.78 -37.87 -12.60
C TYR A 174 4.08 -38.63 -13.72
N GLY A 175 4.85 -39.49 -14.38
CA GLY A 175 4.34 -40.46 -15.31
C GLY A 175 3.46 -41.50 -14.57
N VAL A 176 2.15 -41.41 -14.77
CA VAL A 176 1.24 -42.52 -14.43
C VAL A 176 1.39 -43.58 -15.50
N THR A 177 2.04 -44.67 -15.18
CA THR A 177 2.06 -45.87 -16.00
C THR A 177 0.67 -46.54 -15.97
N PRO A 178 0.01 -46.80 -17.10
CA PRO A 178 -1.23 -47.57 -17.10
C PRO A 178 -0.88 -49.02 -16.77
N ARG A 179 -1.54 -49.57 -15.77
CA ARG A 179 -1.56 -51.04 -15.54
C ARG A 179 -2.44 -51.67 -16.60
N GLN A 180 -1.87 -52.65 -17.29
CA GLN A 180 -2.60 -53.62 -18.10
C GLN A 180 -3.47 -54.54 -17.24
#